data_907c1414a75a4f53d7a467a6b38e8a89
#
_entry.id   907c1414a75a4f53d7a467a6b38e8a89
#
_cell.length_a   1.000
_cell.length_b   1.000
_cell.length_c   1.000
_cell.angle_alpha   90.00
_cell.angle_beta   90.00
_cell.angle_gamma   90.00
#
_symmetry.space_group_name_H-M   'P 1'
#
loop_
_entity.id
_entity.type
_entity.pdbx_description
1 polymer ?
#
loop_
_entity_poly.entity_id
_entity_poly.type
_entity_poly.pdbx_seq_one_letter_code
_entity_poly.pdbx_strand_id
1 'polypeptide(L)'
;TQPGDEVAMTGPAGKVMLMPEENPDTDYIMVATGTGIAPYRGFVRRLFAEDTPAAAAYKGEAWLFLGVANSDALLYDDEFQAAKKSFPDNFRIDYALSREQENKKGGKMYIQDKVEEYADEVFEKLENGAHIYFCGLKGMMPGIQDMLKGVAAKKDIEYDEWLKKLKKAKQWSL
;
A
#
# COMPACT_ATOMS: atom_id res chain seq x y z
N THR A 1 -23.78 -7.19 20.94
CA THR A 1 -23.06 -8.44 21.22
C THR A 1 -22.09 -8.22 22.36
N GLN A 2 -21.99 -9.19 23.25
CA GLN A 2 -21.04 -9.20 24.37
C GLN A 2 -19.93 -10.21 24.09
N PRO A 3 -18.74 -10.08 24.74
CA PRO A 3 -17.73 -11.13 24.64
C PRO A 3 -18.29 -12.49 25.08
N GLY A 4 -18.16 -13.49 24.19
CA GLY A 4 -18.73 -14.83 24.40
C GLY A 4 -20.01 -15.12 23.63
N ASP A 5 -20.65 -14.11 23.02
CA ASP A 5 -21.80 -14.34 22.15
C ASP A 5 -21.37 -15.04 20.84
N GLU A 6 -22.17 -16.01 20.40
CA GLU A 6 -21.99 -16.65 19.10
C GLU A 6 -22.51 -15.74 17.97
N VAL A 7 -21.70 -15.52 16.94
CA VAL A 7 -22.06 -14.76 15.75
C VAL A 7 -21.85 -15.61 14.50
N ALA A 8 -22.84 -15.61 13.61
CA ALA A 8 -22.70 -16.25 12.32
C ALA A 8 -21.88 -15.34 11.37
N MET A 9 -20.84 -15.89 10.77
CA MET A 9 -20.05 -15.22 9.74
C MET A 9 -20.11 -15.98 8.43
N THR A 10 -20.13 -15.23 7.32
CA THR A 10 -20.00 -15.80 5.97
C THR A 10 -18.70 -15.33 5.36
N GLY A 11 -18.05 -16.17 4.58
CA GLY A 11 -16.79 -15.82 3.89
C GLY A 11 -15.82 -17.01 3.84
N PRO A 12 -14.59 -16.77 3.38
CA PRO A 12 -14.10 -15.52 2.77
C PRO A 12 -14.74 -15.26 1.40
N ALA A 13 -15.01 -13.98 1.07
CA ALA A 13 -15.71 -13.59 -0.16
C ALA A 13 -14.89 -12.67 -1.09
N GLY A 14 -13.68 -12.26 -0.71
CA GLY A 14 -12.81 -11.39 -1.48
C GLY A 14 -12.20 -12.08 -2.70
N LYS A 15 -12.20 -11.38 -3.87
CA LYS A 15 -11.61 -11.90 -5.12
C LYS A 15 -10.60 -10.93 -5.76
N VAL A 16 -10.48 -9.70 -5.26
CA VAL A 16 -9.78 -8.62 -5.96
C VAL A 16 -8.49 -8.20 -5.26
N MET A 17 -8.51 -8.07 -3.95
CA MET A 17 -7.31 -7.71 -3.17
C MET A 17 -6.60 -8.97 -2.68
N LEU A 18 -5.89 -9.63 -3.58
CA LEU A 18 -5.10 -10.82 -3.27
C LEU A 18 -3.66 -10.58 -3.69
N MET A 19 -2.71 -11.05 -2.88
CA MET A 19 -1.30 -11.08 -3.25
C MET A 19 -1.03 -12.31 -4.14
N PRO A 20 -0.39 -12.15 -5.31
CA PRO A 20 0.11 -13.29 -6.08
C PRO A 20 1.36 -13.85 -5.40
N GLU A 21 1.20 -14.93 -4.63
CA GLU A 21 2.28 -15.53 -3.82
C GLU A 21 3.18 -16.48 -4.64
N GLU A 22 2.88 -16.70 -5.91
CA GLU A 22 3.61 -17.64 -6.77
C GLU A 22 5.04 -17.19 -7.08
N ASN A 23 5.27 -15.87 -7.12
CA ASN A 23 6.60 -15.30 -7.32
C ASN A 23 7.10 -14.67 -6.02
N PRO A 24 8.09 -15.28 -5.35
CA PRO A 24 8.61 -14.78 -4.07
C PRO A 24 9.36 -13.44 -4.18
N ASP A 25 9.77 -13.04 -5.38
CA ASP A 25 10.50 -11.78 -5.61
C ASP A 25 9.55 -10.60 -5.94
N THR A 26 8.22 -10.81 -5.84
CA THR A 26 7.24 -9.76 -6.15
C THR A 26 7.27 -8.63 -5.13
N ASP A 27 7.40 -7.39 -5.60
CA ASP A 27 7.24 -6.20 -4.78
C ASP A 27 5.76 -5.82 -4.64
N TYR A 28 5.38 -5.39 -3.45
CA TYR A 28 4.02 -4.92 -3.14
C TYR A 28 4.04 -3.48 -2.65
N ILE A 29 3.32 -2.60 -3.33
CA ILE A 29 3.11 -1.20 -2.91
C ILE A 29 1.69 -1.10 -2.36
N MET A 30 1.56 -0.74 -1.10
CA MET A 30 0.29 -0.67 -0.38
C MET A 30 0.00 0.78 0.02
N VAL A 31 -1.07 1.37 -0.49
CA VAL A 31 -1.44 2.76 -0.23
C VAL A 31 -2.74 2.81 0.56
N ALA A 32 -2.68 3.28 1.80
CA ALA A 32 -3.79 3.32 2.74
C ALA A 32 -4.11 4.72 3.25
N THR A 33 -5.37 4.99 3.54
CA THR A 33 -5.79 6.13 4.37
C THR A 33 -6.73 5.68 5.47
N GLY A 34 -6.45 6.13 6.70
CA GLY A 34 -7.27 5.83 7.88
C GLY A 34 -7.47 4.32 8.08
N THR A 35 -8.73 3.89 8.22
CA THR A 35 -9.10 2.48 8.42
C THR A 35 -8.82 1.57 7.21
N GLY A 36 -8.48 2.13 6.06
CA GLY A 36 -8.01 1.37 4.88
C GLY A 36 -6.72 0.59 5.12
N ILE A 37 -6.06 0.78 6.25
CA ILE A 37 -4.91 -0.02 6.69
C ILE A 37 -5.26 -1.48 7.00
N ALA A 38 -6.52 -1.79 7.31
CA ALA A 38 -6.92 -3.11 7.83
C ALA A 38 -6.55 -4.29 6.90
N PRO A 39 -6.80 -4.28 5.58
CA PRO A 39 -6.35 -5.37 4.71
C PRO A 39 -4.82 -5.51 4.66
N TYR A 40 -4.08 -4.41 4.76
CA TYR A 40 -2.61 -4.44 4.71
C TYR A 40 -1.98 -4.97 5.99
N ARG A 41 -2.65 -4.84 7.14
CA ARG A 41 -2.28 -5.61 8.32
C ARG A 41 -2.27 -7.11 8.02
N GLY A 42 -3.30 -7.59 7.32
CA GLY A 42 -3.37 -8.98 6.85
C GLY A 42 -2.22 -9.34 5.93
N PHE A 43 -1.89 -8.49 4.95
CA PHE A 43 -0.76 -8.71 4.04
C PHE A 43 0.58 -8.77 4.77
N VAL A 44 0.85 -7.80 5.65
CA VAL A 44 2.11 -7.75 6.43
C VAL A 44 2.24 -8.98 7.34
N ARG A 45 1.15 -9.38 8.01
CA ARG A 45 1.15 -10.61 8.82
C ARG A 45 1.40 -11.84 7.96
N ARG A 46 0.76 -11.94 6.81
CA ARG A 46 0.91 -13.04 5.86
C ARG A 46 2.34 -13.19 5.38
N LEU A 47 3.03 -12.08 5.09
CA LEU A 47 4.40 -12.07 4.58
C LEU A 47 5.46 -12.25 5.67
N PHE A 48 5.22 -11.74 6.90
CA PHE A 48 6.29 -11.57 7.88
C PHE A 48 6.01 -12.20 9.26
N ALA A 49 4.79 -12.65 9.54
CA ALA A 49 4.42 -13.17 10.85
C ALA A 49 3.82 -14.59 10.81
N GLU A 50 3.31 -15.03 9.67
CA GLU A 50 2.75 -16.38 9.53
C GLU A 50 3.82 -17.39 9.16
N ASP A 51 3.73 -18.58 9.75
CA ASP A 51 4.59 -19.73 9.40
C ASP A 51 4.00 -20.47 8.20
N THR A 52 4.29 -19.93 7.00
CA THR A 52 3.81 -20.50 5.73
C THR A 52 4.96 -20.60 4.72
N PRO A 53 4.87 -21.54 3.76
CA PRO A 53 5.88 -21.65 2.70
C PRO A 53 6.05 -20.36 1.89
N ALA A 54 4.96 -19.61 1.65
CA ALA A 54 5.00 -18.35 0.93
C ALA A 54 5.75 -17.27 1.72
N ALA A 55 5.49 -17.13 3.04
CA ALA A 55 6.22 -16.20 3.90
C ALA A 55 7.72 -16.56 3.98
N ALA A 56 8.04 -17.85 4.16
CA ALA A 56 9.42 -18.31 4.24
C ALA A 56 10.22 -18.11 2.93
N ALA A 57 9.53 -18.11 1.78
CA ALA A 57 10.13 -17.91 0.46
C ALA A 57 10.22 -16.44 0.04
N TYR A 58 9.48 -15.53 0.70
CA TYR A 58 9.36 -14.15 0.27
C TYR A 58 10.70 -13.40 0.32
N LYS A 59 11.05 -12.72 -0.77
CA LYS A 59 12.31 -11.98 -0.96
C LYS A 59 12.11 -10.57 -1.51
N GLY A 60 10.88 -10.24 -1.93
CA GLY A 60 10.52 -8.93 -2.45
C GLY A 60 10.46 -7.86 -1.35
N GLU A 61 10.11 -6.65 -1.73
CA GLU A 61 9.82 -5.54 -0.81
C GLU A 61 8.32 -5.29 -0.72
N ALA A 62 7.80 -5.28 0.50
CA ALA A 62 6.46 -4.79 0.82
C ALA A 62 6.55 -3.35 1.34
N TRP A 63 6.07 -2.39 0.56
CA TRP A 63 6.16 -0.97 0.86
C TRP A 63 4.80 -0.39 1.20
N LEU A 64 4.61 0.03 2.43
CA LEU A 64 3.37 0.59 2.94
C LEU A 64 3.45 2.12 3.02
N PHE A 65 2.51 2.80 2.35
CA PHE A 65 2.21 4.22 2.54
C PHE A 65 0.94 4.36 3.35
N LEU A 66 0.99 5.01 4.51
CA LEU A 66 -0.16 5.21 5.39
C LEU A 66 -0.43 6.70 5.63
N GLY A 67 -1.59 7.17 5.18
CA GLY A 67 -2.07 8.53 5.39
C GLY A 67 -3.10 8.61 6.52
N VAL A 68 -2.80 9.43 7.55
CA VAL A 68 -3.69 9.73 8.67
C VAL A 68 -3.58 11.21 9.06
N ALA A 69 -4.41 11.66 9.99
CA ALA A 69 -4.40 13.06 10.43
C ALA A 69 -3.15 13.40 11.24
N ASN A 70 -2.82 12.57 12.21
CA ASN A 70 -1.72 12.74 13.17
C ASN A 70 -1.19 11.36 13.61
N SER A 71 -0.07 11.35 14.31
CA SER A 71 0.59 10.13 14.80
C SER A 71 -0.30 9.31 15.74
N ASP A 72 -1.16 9.96 16.55
CA ASP A 72 -2.09 9.26 17.45
C ASP A 72 -3.17 8.45 16.71
N ALA A 73 -3.35 8.71 15.43
CA ALA A 73 -4.31 7.99 14.57
C ALA A 73 -3.69 6.80 13.82
N LEU A 74 -2.43 6.46 14.08
CA LEU A 74 -1.76 5.30 13.48
C LEU A 74 -2.30 4.00 14.10
N LEU A 75 -2.99 3.22 13.30
CA LEU A 75 -3.50 1.91 13.69
C LEU A 75 -2.42 0.84 13.42
N TYR A 76 -2.25 -0.09 14.36
CA TYR A 76 -1.33 -1.24 14.28
C TYR A 76 0.15 -0.87 14.10
N ASP A 77 0.55 0.35 14.49
CA ASP A 77 1.90 0.83 14.27
C ASP A 77 2.97 -0.05 14.95
N ASP A 78 2.70 -0.52 16.17
CA ASP A 78 3.59 -1.44 16.89
C ASP A 78 3.89 -2.71 16.08
N GLU A 79 2.87 -3.29 15.41
CA GLU A 79 3.04 -4.48 14.56
C GLU A 79 3.90 -4.16 13.32
N PHE A 80 3.69 -3.00 12.70
CA PHE A 80 4.46 -2.58 11.52
C PHE A 80 5.91 -2.23 11.87
N GLN A 81 6.14 -1.56 12.98
CA GLN A 81 7.51 -1.28 13.45
C GLN A 81 8.26 -2.56 13.82
N ALA A 82 7.57 -3.54 14.43
CA ALA A 82 8.17 -4.85 14.70
C ALA A 82 8.53 -5.59 13.39
N ALA A 83 7.65 -5.59 12.39
CA ALA A 83 7.93 -6.17 11.08
C ALA A 83 9.13 -5.48 10.40
N LYS A 84 9.16 -4.13 10.39
CA LYS A 84 10.27 -3.35 9.83
C LYS A 84 11.60 -3.66 10.52
N LYS A 85 11.60 -3.81 11.84
CA LYS A 85 12.79 -4.15 12.60
C LYS A 85 13.31 -5.56 12.28
N SER A 86 12.41 -6.51 12.08
CA SER A 86 12.77 -7.91 11.80
C SER A 86 13.14 -8.14 10.35
N PHE A 87 12.58 -7.36 9.43
CA PHE A 87 12.76 -7.50 7.98
C PHE A 87 13.07 -6.14 7.32
N PRO A 88 14.19 -5.48 7.70
CA PRO A 88 14.51 -4.13 7.27
C PRO A 88 14.71 -3.98 5.76
N ASP A 89 15.11 -5.06 5.07
CA ASP A 89 15.33 -5.08 3.63
C ASP A 89 14.07 -5.46 2.82
N ASN A 90 13.03 -5.98 3.51
CA ASN A 90 11.82 -6.51 2.85
C ASN A 90 10.56 -5.73 3.22
N PHE A 91 10.56 -4.95 4.31
CA PHE A 91 9.41 -4.16 4.72
C PHE A 91 9.77 -2.71 4.95
N ARG A 92 9.07 -1.84 4.21
CA ARG A 92 9.20 -0.39 4.31
C ARG A 92 7.86 0.25 4.62
N ILE A 93 7.87 1.31 5.45
CA ILE A 93 6.69 2.09 5.75
C ILE A 93 7.02 3.58 5.73
N ASP A 94 6.16 4.37 5.06
CA ASP A 94 6.20 5.82 4.98
C ASP A 94 4.84 6.40 5.38
N TYR A 95 4.86 7.44 6.24
CA TYR A 95 3.66 8.08 6.77
C TYR A 95 3.40 9.44 6.14
N ALA A 96 2.13 9.70 5.83
CA ALA A 96 1.61 11.01 5.48
C ALA A 96 0.73 11.50 6.64
N LEU A 97 1.26 12.39 7.49
CA LEU A 97 0.58 12.94 8.66
C LEU A 97 0.09 14.35 8.34
N SER A 98 -1.17 14.48 7.91
CA SER A 98 -1.68 15.72 7.31
C SER A 98 -1.77 16.92 8.27
N ARG A 99 -1.65 16.70 9.58
CA ARG A 99 -1.64 17.76 10.61
C ARG A 99 -0.26 17.97 11.24
N GLU A 100 0.72 17.15 10.90
CA GLU A 100 2.06 17.18 11.52
C GLU A 100 3.17 17.37 10.49
N GLN A 101 2.90 17.09 9.22
CA GLN A 101 3.87 17.21 8.14
C GLN A 101 3.39 18.19 7.07
N GLU A 102 4.34 18.81 6.39
CA GLU A 102 4.10 19.68 5.25
C GLU A 102 4.62 19.03 3.96
N ASN A 103 3.89 19.22 2.87
CA ASN A 103 4.34 18.82 1.54
C ASN A 103 5.33 19.85 0.96
N LYS A 104 5.94 19.55 -0.17
CA LYS A 104 6.91 20.42 -0.86
C LYS A 104 6.40 21.81 -1.23
N LYS A 105 5.07 22.03 -1.16
CA LYS A 105 4.41 23.32 -1.47
C LYS A 105 4.04 24.10 -0.20
N GLY A 106 4.42 23.61 0.99
CA GLY A 106 4.07 24.22 2.29
C GLY A 106 2.63 23.98 2.71
N GLY A 107 1.91 23.04 2.07
CA GLY A 107 0.58 22.62 2.45
C GLY A 107 0.60 21.32 3.26
N LYS A 108 -0.59 20.85 3.66
CA LYS A 108 -0.73 19.60 4.40
C LYS A 108 -0.18 18.41 3.61
N MET A 109 0.51 17.50 4.30
CA MET A 109 0.98 16.25 3.72
C MET A 109 -0.16 15.24 3.60
N TYR A 110 -0.69 15.06 2.41
CA TYR A 110 -1.63 13.98 2.10
C TYR A 110 -0.91 12.77 1.50
N ILE A 111 -1.63 11.66 1.38
CA ILE A 111 -1.04 10.40 0.91
C ILE A 111 -0.47 10.51 -0.51
N GLN A 112 -1.12 11.23 -1.41
CA GLN A 112 -0.62 11.46 -2.77
C GLN A 112 0.69 12.25 -2.77
N ASP A 113 0.84 13.24 -1.86
CA ASP A 113 2.07 14.03 -1.73
C ASP A 113 3.22 13.14 -1.25
N LYS A 114 2.95 12.22 -0.32
CA LYS A 114 3.94 11.27 0.18
C LYS A 114 4.36 10.28 -0.90
N VAL A 115 3.44 9.74 -1.68
CA VAL A 115 3.76 8.87 -2.81
C VAL A 115 4.53 9.64 -3.89
N GLU A 116 4.21 10.92 -4.13
CA GLU A 116 4.93 11.77 -5.09
C GLU A 116 6.41 11.98 -4.72
N GLU A 117 6.75 11.99 -3.42
CA GLU A 117 8.14 12.10 -2.98
C GLU A 117 9.03 10.97 -3.53
N TYR A 118 8.43 9.81 -3.76
CA TYR A 118 9.09 8.60 -4.24
C TYR A 118 8.59 8.15 -5.63
N ALA A 119 8.03 9.07 -6.39
CA ALA A 119 7.36 8.73 -7.64
C ALA A 119 8.25 7.98 -8.64
N ASP A 120 9.54 8.33 -8.73
CA ASP A 120 10.48 7.67 -9.62
C ASP A 120 10.65 6.19 -9.25
N GLU A 121 10.85 5.90 -7.98
CA GLU A 121 10.98 4.54 -7.46
C GLU A 121 9.68 3.73 -7.61
N VAL A 122 8.53 4.36 -7.34
CA VAL A 122 7.21 3.72 -7.52
C VAL A 122 6.98 3.34 -8.98
N PHE A 123 7.29 4.23 -9.94
CA PHE A 123 7.17 3.94 -11.36
C PHE A 123 8.12 2.81 -11.78
N GLU A 124 9.38 2.86 -11.36
CA GLU A 124 10.37 1.82 -11.66
C GLU A 124 9.93 0.45 -11.14
N LYS A 125 9.47 0.37 -9.89
CA LYS A 125 8.94 -0.89 -9.33
C LYS A 125 7.74 -1.41 -10.11
N LEU A 126 6.79 -0.55 -10.49
CA LEU A 126 5.62 -0.96 -11.28
C LEU A 126 6.00 -1.43 -12.68
N GLU A 127 7.00 -0.83 -13.31
CA GLU A 127 7.54 -1.31 -14.59
C GLU A 127 8.24 -2.67 -14.47
N ASN A 128 8.84 -2.93 -13.32
CA ASN A 128 9.49 -4.21 -13.00
C ASN A 128 8.53 -5.28 -12.45
N GLY A 129 7.22 -5.05 -12.49
CA GLY A 129 6.22 -6.06 -12.15
C GLY A 129 5.67 -5.97 -10.73
N ALA A 130 5.98 -4.94 -9.97
CA ALA A 130 5.37 -4.71 -8.65
C ALA A 130 3.85 -4.58 -8.74
N HIS A 131 3.16 -4.98 -7.68
CA HIS A 131 1.72 -4.82 -7.54
C HIS A 131 1.40 -3.64 -6.61
N ILE A 132 0.48 -2.77 -7.02
CA ILE A 132 0.01 -1.65 -6.21
C ILE A 132 -1.45 -1.82 -5.80
N TYR A 133 -1.71 -1.58 -4.52
CA TYR A 133 -3.01 -1.72 -3.89
C TYR A 133 -3.42 -0.42 -3.23
N PHE A 134 -4.70 -0.04 -3.37
CA PHE A 134 -5.25 1.15 -2.75
C PHE A 134 -6.44 0.78 -1.87
N CYS A 135 -6.43 1.21 -0.61
CA CYS A 135 -7.55 1.03 0.30
C CYS A 135 -7.72 2.26 1.20
N GLY A 136 -8.94 2.78 1.27
CA GLY A 136 -9.25 3.94 2.09
C GLY A 136 -10.43 4.75 1.58
N LEU A 137 -10.42 6.04 1.85
CA LEU A 137 -11.49 6.94 1.44
C LEU A 137 -11.54 7.09 -0.10
N LYS A 138 -12.74 7.06 -0.66
CA LYS A 138 -12.95 7.26 -2.11
C LYS A 138 -12.31 8.56 -2.64
N GLY A 139 -12.29 9.62 -1.81
CA GLY A 139 -11.65 10.90 -2.15
C GLY A 139 -10.12 10.85 -2.30
N MET A 140 -9.46 9.78 -1.89
CA MET A 140 -8.02 9.57 -2.06
C MET A 140 -7.65 9.40 -3.55
N MET A 141 -8.45 8.66 -4.30
CA MET A 141 -8.10 8.24 -5.66
C MET A 141 -7.95 9.38 -6.68
N PRO A 142 -8.82 10.41 -6.73
CA PRO A 142 -8.59 11.54 -7.61
C PRO A 142 -7.23 12.20 -7.42
N GLY A 143 -6.83 12.46 -6.16
CA GLY A 143 -5.53 13.05 -5.85
C GLY A 143 -4.34 12.17 -6.29
N ILE A 144 -4.44 10.86 -6.06
CA ILE A 144 -3.41 9.91 -6.52
C ILE A 144 -3.35 9.85 -8.05
N GLN A 145 -4.48 9.79 -8.73
CA GLN A 145 -4.50 9.76 -10.20
C GLN A 145 -3.96 11.05 -10.82
N ASP A 146 -4.31 12.20 -10.28
CA ASP A 146 -3.80 13.49 -10.76
C ASP A 146 -2.29 13.60 -10.53
N MET A 147 -1.79 13.15 -9.39
CA MET A 147 -0.35 13.07 -9.12
C MET A 147 0.35 12.14 -10.12
N LEU A 148 -0.15 10.92 -10.31
CA LEU A 148 0.45 9.95 -11.25
C LEU A 148 0.43 10.45 -12.70
N LYS A 149 -0.65 11.11 -13.15
CA LYS A 149 -0.69 11.78 -14.46
C LYS A 149 0.39 12.85 -14.59
N GLY A 150 0.56 13.68 -13.55
CA GLY A 150 1.58 14.72 -13.54
C GLY A 150 3.00 14.14 -13.61
N VAL A 151 3.26 13.04 -12.92
CA VAL A 151 4.56 12.34 -12.97
C VAL A 151 4.78 11.66 -14.33
N ALA A 152 3.77 10.95 -14.85
CA ALA A 152 3.83 10.31 -16.16
C ALA A 152 4.17 11.33 -17.28
N ALA A 153 3.52 12.50 -17.24
CA ALA A 153 3.80 13.57 -18.19
C ALA A 153 5.27 14.08 -18.12
N LYS A 154 5.85 14.16 -16.92
CA LYS A 154 7.28 14.53 -16.75
C LYS A 154 8.24 13.46 -17.26
N LYS A 155 7.79 12.22 -17.38
CA LYS A 155 8.56 11.06 -17.85
C LYS A 155 8.30 10.71 -19.32
N ASP A 156 7.53 11.51 -20.03
CA ASP A 156 7.06 11.23 -21.40
C ASP A 156 6.30 9.89 -21.51
N ILE A 157 5.60 9.51 -20.44
CA ILE A 157 4.77 8.31 -20.38
C ILE A 157 3.30 8.69 -20.64
N GLU A 158 2.66 8.01 -21.59
CA GLU A 158 1.22 8.14 -21.82
C GLU A 158 0.47 7.42 -20.71
N TYR A 159 -0.14 8.20 -19.80
CA TYR A 159 -0.72 7.69 -18.55
C TYR A 159 -1.83 6.65 -18.74
N ASP A 160 -2.75 6.90 -19.69
CA ASP A 160 -3.91 6.01 -19.87
C ASP A 160 -3.49 4.63 -20.43
N GLU A 161 -2.52 4.60 -21.33
CA GLU A 161 -1.95 3.36 -21.84
C GLU A 161 -1.12 2.62 -20.76
N TRP A 162 -0.34 3.36 -19.98
CA TRP A 162 0.40 2.82 -18.85
C TRP A 162 -0.55 2.21 -17.80
N LEU A 163 -1.59 2.92 -17.39
CA LEU A 163 -2.59 2.41 -16.44
C LEU A 163 -3.33 1.18 -16.98
N LYS A 164 -3.67 1.18 -18.26
CA LYS A 164 -4.30 0.03 -18.93
C LYS A 164 -3.39 -1.20 -18.93
N LYS A 165 -2.09 -1.01 -19.15
CA LYS A 165 -1.08 -2.07 -19.06
C LYS A 165 -1.05 -2.68 -17.65
N LEU A 166 -0.97 -1.85 -16.60
CA LEU A 166 -0.98 -2.31 -15.20
C LEU A 166 -2.26 -3.08 -14.84
N LYS A 167 -3.42 -2.56 -15.25
CA LYS A 167 -4.71 -3.23 -15.02
C LYS A 167 -4.79 -4.58 -15.73
N LYS A 168 -4.32 -4.66 -16.97
CA LYS A 168 -4.27 -5.93 -17.76
C LYS A 168 -3.33 -6.93 -17.09
N ALA A 169 -2.21 -6.49 -16.54
CA ALA A 169 -1.26 -7.32 -15.80
C ALA A 169 -1.71 -7.65 -14.36
N LYS A 170 -2.89 -7.16 -13.92
CA LYS A 170 -3.42 -7.28 -12.56
C LYS A 170 -2.51 -6.66 -11.47
N GLN A 171 -1.66 -5.75 -11.86
CA GLN A 171 -0.76 -5.03 -10.96
C GLN A 171 -1.44 -3.86 -10.22
N TRP A 172 -2.66 -3.49 -10.60
CA TRP A 172 -3.44 -2.37 -10.06
C TRP A 172 -4.72 -2.86 -9.40
N SER A 173 -4.85 -2.70 -8.07
CA SER A 173 -5.99 -3.15 -7.27
C SER A 173 -6.58 -2.00 -6.43
N LEU A 174 -7.93 -1.92 -6.39
CA LEU A 174 -8.73 -0.92 -5.67
C LEU A 174 -9.72 -1.61 -4.75
#